data_18b139d8f2e4fc4f8d3b1755cf64ae89
#
_entry.id   18b139d8f2e4fc4f8d3b1755cf64ae89
#
_cell.length_a   1.000
_cell.length_b   1.000
_cell.length_c   1.000
_cell.angle_alpha   90.00
_cell.angle_beta   90.00
_cell.angle_gamma   90.00
#
_symmetry.space_group_name_H-M   'P 1'
#
loop_
_entity.id
_entity.type
_entity.pdbx_description
1 polymer ?
#
loop_
_entity_poly.entity_id
_entity_poly.type
_entity_poly.pdbx_seq_one_letter_code
_entity_poly.pdbx_strand_id
1 'polypeptide(L)'
;MTVSCAFSLAHYRELLEAAKAGGYRIVGFDRPPEPGDLLIRHDVDLSLVAAVRVAEVEADAGVWSTWCLMTRSVFYNLASEEGDWAIERLRALGGRIAHHAVRPHVDLDERFEPVVAWHNPDSDYLMEPIEGATNAMGAPWYDPPHFRSDSNHNWSHRGRHDTCPHAALAAGELEWLHLLIHPEIWAYPGETMRETMEAFLDADRASRLEHLRADRIDLA
;
A
#
# COMPACT_ATOMS: atom_id res chain seq x y z
N MET A 1 -19.56 -1.67 20.48
CA MET A 1 -19.11 -0.33 20.10
C MET A 1 -18.25 -0.50 18.86
N THR A 2 -18.68 -0.02 17.70
CA THR A 2 -17.87 0.01 16.50
C THR A 2 -16.79 1.07 16.73
N VAL A 3 -15.55 0.65 16.90
CA VAL A 3 -14.41 1.56 16.91
C VAL A 3 -14.34 2.16 15.51
N SER A 4 -14.56 3.47 15.40
CA SER A 4 -14.31 4.18 14.15
C SER A 4 -12.82 4.04 13.83
N CYS A 5 -12.51 3.51 12.66
CA CYS A 5 -11.14 3.41 12.21
C CYS A 5 -10.62 4.82 11.89
N ALA A 6 -9.72 5.33 12.71
CA ALA A 6 -8.98 6.54 12.37
C ALA A 6 -7.83 6.16 11.45
N PHE A 7 -7.93 6.48 10.16
CA PHE A 7 -6.83 6.25 9.22
C PHE A 7 -5.64 7.14 9.59
N SER A 8 -4.69 6.58 10.33
CA SER A 8 -3.50 7.27 10.82
C SER A 8 -2.36 6.27 11.02
N LEU A 9 -1.12 6.74 11.02
CA LEU A 9 0.05 5.90 11.30
C LEU A 9 -0.02 5.22 12.69
N ALA A 10 -0.63 5.89 13.67
CA ALA A 10 -0.82 5.33 15.00
C ALA A 10 -1.78 4.13 14.96
N HIS A 11 -2.93 4.26 14.29
CA HIS A 11 -3.87 3.15 14.15
C HIS A 11 -3.34 2.05 13.22
N TYR A 12 -2.53 2.39 12.22
CA TYR A 12 -1.85 1.39 11.40
C TYR A 12 -0.93 0.51 12.26
N ARG A 13 -0.15 1.12 13.16
CA ARG A 13 0.66 0.38 14.14
C ARG A 13 -0.20 -0.55 14.99
N GLU A 14 -1.35 -0.09 15.48
CA GLU A 14 -2.28 -0.92 16.26
C GLU A 14 -2.79 -2.13 15.45
N LEU A 15 -3.06 -1.97 14.14
CA LEU A 15 -3.42 -3.09 13.26
C LEU A 15 -2.31 -4.13 13.16
N LEU A 16 -1.05 -3.69 13.01
CA LEU A 16 0.10 -4.59 12.95
C LEU A 16 0.30 -5.35 14.27
N GLU A 17 0.19 -4.67 15.39
CA GLU A 17 0.28 -5.30 16.71
C GLU A 17 -0.89 -6.27 16.97
N ALA A 18 -2.09 -5.94 16.50
CA ALA A 18 -3.25 -6.83 16.55
C ALA A 18 -3.01 -8.11 15.74
N ALA A 19 -2.45 -7.99 14.52
CA ALA A 19 -2.11 -9.14 13.70
C ALA A 19 -1.06 -10.05 14.37
N LYS A 20 -0.03 -9.46 14.99
CA LYS A 20 0.98 -10.20 15.77
C LYS A 20 0.36 -10.90 16.98
N ALA A 21 -0.50 -10.21 17.73
CA ALA A 21 -1.21 -10.78 18.88
C ALA A 21 -2.12 -11.94 18.47
N GLY A 22 -2.77 -11.85 17.31
CA GLY A 22 -3.59 -12.92 16.73
C GLY A 22 -2.78 -14.08 16.12
N GLY A 23 -1.44 -14.00 16.13
CA GLY A 23 -0.55 -15.08 15.69
C GLY A 23 -0.35 -15.15 14.18
N TYR A 24 -0.67 -14.08 13.43
CA TYR A 24 -0.46 -14.06 11.97
C TYR A 24 1.02 -13.97 11.60
N ARG A 25 1.36 -14.68 10.52
CA ARG A 25 2.69 -14.66 9.90
C ARG A 25 2.65 -13.80 8.65
N ILE A 26 3.59 -12.88 8.50
CA ILE A 26 3.70 -12.09 7.28
C ILE A 26 4.28 -12.95 6.17
N VAL A 27 3.61 -12.95 5.01
CA VAL A 27 4.04 -13.69 3.80
C VAL A 27 3.92 -12.79 2.56
N GLY A 28 4.61 -13.18 1.49
CA GLY A 28 4.55 -12.50 0.18
C GLY A 28 3.71 -13.27 -0.84
N PHE A 29 3.88 -12.90 -2.11
CA PHE A 29 3.19 -13.50 -3.25
C PHE A 29 3.96 -14.65 -3.90
N ASP A 30 4.92 -15.23 -3.19
CA ASP A 30 5.78 -16.32 -3.67
C ASP A 30 5.17 -17.71 -3.47
N ARG A 31 4.11 -17.83 -2.67
CA ARG A 31 3.34 -19.07 -2.47
C ARG A 31 1.88 -18.76 -2.15
N PRO A 32 0.97 -19.71 -2.38
CA PRO A 32 -0.41 -19.60 -1.89
C PRO A 32 -0.47 -19.34 -0.38
N PRO A 33 -1.42 -18.52 0.10
CA PRO A 33 -1.61 -18.30 1.53
C PRO A 33 -2.13 -19.57 2.22
N GLU A 34 -1.74 -19.75 3.47
CA GLU A 34 -2.14 -20.83 4.37
C GLU A 34 -2.79 -20.24 5.63
N PRO A 35 -3.48 -21.07 6.44
CA PRO A 35 -4.04 -20.61 7.71
C PRO A 35 -3.00 -19.91 8.59
N GLY A 36 -3.35 -18.74 9.09
CA GLY A 36 -2.47 -17.87 9.89
C GLY A 36 -1.56 -16.96 9.07
N ASP A 37 -1.72 -16.89 7.74
CA ASP A 37 -0.94 -15.96 6.92
C ASP A 37 -1.60 -14.58 6.79
N LEU A 38 -0.78 -13.55 6.77
CA LEU A 38 -1.15 -12.18 6.46
C LEU A 38 -0.27 -11.66 5.33
N LEU A 39 -0.90 -11.33 4.20
CA LEU A 39 -0.27 -10.58 3.12
C LEU A 39 -0.60 -9.10 3.33
N ILE A 40 0.41 -8.25 3.36
CA ILE A 40 0.24 -6.81 3.35
C ILE A 40 0.78 -6.30 2.01
N ARG A 41 -0.09 -5.66 1.25
CA ARG A 41 0.23 -5.03 -0.02
C ARG A 41 -0.06 -3.54 0.06
N HIS A 42 0.90 -2.75 -0.35
CA HIS A 42 0.73 -1.31 -0.53
C HIS A 42 0.65 -0.97 -2.01
N ASP A 43 -0.44 -0.34 -2.42
CA ASP A 43 -0.54 0.29 -3.72
C ASP A 43 -0.14 1.76 -3.56
N VAL A 44 1.03 2.12 -4.11
CA VAL A 44 1.59 3.47 -3.97
C VAL A 44 1.15 4.31 -5.16
N ASP A 45 0.02 4.98 -5.01
CA ASP A 45 -0.59 5.75 -6.08
C ASP A 45 0.01 7.15 -6.22
N LEU A 46 0.25 7.83 -5.08
CA LEU A 46 0.46 9.27 -5.06
C LEU A 46 1.81 9.70 -4.49
N SER A 47 2.32 9.05 -3.44
CA SER A 47 3.41 9.58 -2.63
C SER A 47 4.43 8.55 -2.20
N LEU A 48 5.66 8.67 -2.72
CA LEU A 48 6.80 7.88 -2.26
C LEU A 48 7.18 8.20 -0.80
N VAL A 49 7.03 9.45 -0.39
CA VAL A 49 7.27 9.89 0.99
C VAL A 49 6.26 9.24 1.95
N ALA A 50 5.00 9.16 1.56
CA ALA A 50 3.98 8.45 2.35
C ALA A 50 4.33 6.96 2.49
N ALA A 51 4.75 6.33 1.39
CA ALA A 51 5.18 4.92 1.41
C ALA A 51 6.31 4.69 2.42
N VAL A 52 7.35 5.52 2.40
CA VAL A 52 8.47 5.41 3.35
C VAL A 52 8.02 5.61 4.79
N ARG A 53 7.14 6.58 5.07
CA ARG A 53 6.60 6.82 6.42
C ARG A 53 5.82 5.63 6.96
N VAL A 54 5.02 4.97 6.12
CA VAL A 54 4.29 3.74 6.51
C VAL A 54 5.25 2.58 6.70
N ALA A 55 6.27 2.43 5.84
CA ALA A 55 7.29 1.40 5.96
C ALA A 55 8.12 1.53 7.25
N GLU A 56 8.36 2.75 7.73
CA GLU A 56 9.01 3.00 9.02
C GLU A 56 8.17 2.46 10.18
N VAL A 57 6.85 2.60 10.13
CA VAL A 57 5.94 2.00 11.13
C VAL A 57 6.00 0.48 11.09
N GLU A 58 6.08 -0.12 9.91
CA GLU A 58 6.20 -1.58 9.76
C GLU A 58 7.53 -2.10 10.31
N ALA A 59 8.63 -1.45 9.94
CA ALA A 59 9.97 -1.83 10.43
C ALA A 59 10.05 -1.73 11.97
N ASP A 60 9.51 -0.67 12.55
CA ASP A 60 9.42 -0.50 14.01
C ASP A 60 8.57 -1.61 14.67
N ALA A 61 7.53 -2.09 13.99
CA ALA A 61 6.70 -3.19 14.45
C ALA A 61 7.34 -4.58 14.17
N GLY A 62 8.47 -4.64 13.46
CA GLY A 62 9.11 -5.88 13.04
C GLY A 62 8.30 -6.63 11.97
N VAL A 63 7.60 -5.90 11.12
CA VAL A 63 6.77 -6.39 10.01
C VAL A 63 7.39 -5.95 8.70
N TRP A 64 7.14 -6.69 7.64
CA TRP A 64 7.50 -6.33 6.26
C TRP A 64 6.29 -6.50 5.34
N SER A 65 6.32 -5.90 4.16
CA SER A 65 5.21 -5.92 3.21
C SER A 65 5.68 -5.85 1.75
N THR A 66 4.73 -5.96 0.82
CA THR A 66 4.95 -5.79 -0.62
C THR A 66 4.48 -4.41 -1.06
N TRP A 67 5.39 -3.64 -1.66
CA TRP A 67 5.20 -2.27 -2.12
C TRP A 67 5.06 -2.24 -3.63
N CYS A 68 3.84 -2.08 -4.13
CA CYS A 68 3.55 -1.98 -5.54
C CYS A 68 3.71 -0.53 -6.00
N LEU A 69 4.78 -0.25 -6.75
CA LEU A 69 5.11 1.08 -7.26
C LEU A 69 4.70 1.22 -8.73
N MET A 70 4.18 2.38 -9.10
CA MET A 70 3.81 2.69 -10.48
C MET A 70 5.04 3.10 -11.30
N THR A 71 5.39 2.32 -12.32
CA THR A 71 6.43 2.69 -13.29
C THR A 71 5.99 3.87 -14.18
N ARG A 72 4.69 4.15 -14.24
CA ARG A 72 4.06 5.25 -14.99
C ARG A 72 3.11 6.04 -14.09
N SER A 73 3.64 6.74 -13.10
CA SER A 73 2.85 7.64 -12.26
C SER A 73 2.82 9.05 -12.84
N VAL A 74 1.74 9.79 -12.58
CA VAL A 74 1.64 11.23 -12.83
C VAL A 74 2.07 12.05 -11.60
N PHE A 75 2.25 11.40 -10.46
CA PHE A 75 2.55 12.04 -9.19
C PHE A 75 4.03 11.96 -8.80
N TYR A 76 4.74 10.91 -9.22
CA TYR A 76 6.15 10.71 -8.92
C TYR A 76 6.90 10.07 -10.10
N ASN A 77 8.23 10.12 -10.06
CA ASN A 77 9.09 9.55 -11.08
C ASN A 77 10.12 8.61 -10.42
N LEU A 78 10.03 7.30 -10.71
CA LEU A 78 10.96 6.30 -10.17
C LEU A 78 12.39 6.42 -10.70
N ALA A 79 12.63 7.20 -11.77
CA ALA A 79 13.96 7.50 -12.31
C ALA A 79 14.52 8.83 -11.81
N SER A 80 13.96 9.41 -10.76
CA SER A 80 14.47 10.60 -10.07
C SER A 80 15.26 10.21 -8.82
N GLU A 81 16.02 11.18 -8.27
CA GLU A 81 16.70 10.99 -6.97
C GLU A 81 15.74 10.60 -5.84
N GLU A 82 14.53 11.18 -5.83
CA GLU A 82 13.47 10.80 -4.89
C GLU A 82 13.00 9.36 -5.10
N GLY A 83 12.88 8.92 -6.37
CA GLY A 83 12.53 7.55 -6.73
C GLY A 83 13.58 6.54 -6.26
N ASP A 84 14.84 6.80 -6.54
CA ASP A 84 15.95 5.96 -6.10
C ASP A 84 16.03 5.91 -4.56
N TRP A 85 15.93 7.06 -3.89
CA TRP A 85 15.90 7.15 -2.43
C TRP A 85 14.75 6.32 -1.83
N ALA A 86 13.55 6.43 -2.38
CA ALA A 86 12.40 5.71 -1.86
C ALA A 86 12.55 4.20 -2.01
N ILE A 87 12.99 3.72 -3.19
CA ILE A 87 13.24 2.31 -3.45
C ILE A 87 14.30 1.75 -2.49
N GLU A 88 15.42 2.46 -2.32
CA GLU A 88 16.48 2.05 -1.40
C GLU A 88 15.98 2.02 0.05
N ARG A 89 15.23 3.05 0.46
CA ARG A 89 14.71 3.15 1.83
C ARG A 89 13.69 2.07 2.14
N LEU A 90 12.73 1.81 1.24
CA LEU A 90 11.75 0.74 1.39
C LEU A 90 12.43 -0.63 1.55
N ARG A 91 13.47 -0.92 0.73
CA ARG A 91 14.25 -2.15 0.86
C ARG A 91 15.02 -2.23 2.18
N ALA A 92 15.65 -1.14 2.59
CA ALA A 92 16.39 -1.08 3.85
C ALA A 92 15.48 -1.31 5.07
N LEU A 93 14.20 -0.98 4.96
CA LEU A 93 13.15 -1.24 5.96
C LEU A 93 12.54 -2.65 5.86
N GLY A 94 13.03 -3.49 4.95
CA GLY A 94 12.59 -4.88 4.78
C GLY A 94 11.48 -5.07 3.73
N GLY A 95 11.04 -4.02 3.07
CA GLY A 95 9.98 -4.08 2.06
C GLY A 95 10.44 -4.79 0.78
N ARG A 96 9.52 -5.53 0.16
CA ARG A 96 9.67 -6.11 -1.18
C ARG A 96 9.00 -5.20 -2.19
N ILE A 97 9.71 -4.86 -3.27
CA ILE A 97 9.20 -3.93 -4.29
C ILE A 97 8.58 -4.72 -5.42
N ALA A 98 7.38 -4.32 -5.83
CA ALA A 98 6.59 -4.93 -6.89
C ALA A 98 5.99 -3.85 -7.80
N HIS A 99 5.16 -4.25 -8.75
CA HIS A 99 4.62 -3.35 -9.77
C HIS A 99 3.17 -2.98 -9.49
N HIS A 100 2.86 -1.69 -9.60
CA HIS A 100 1.50 -1.18 -9.71
C HIS A 100 1.25 -0.71 -11.14
N ALA A 101 0.34 -1.35 -11.86
CA ALA A 101 0.22 -1.16 -13.31
C ALA A 101 -1.16 -0.68 -13.74
N VAL A 102 -1.18 0.19 -14.75
CA VAL A 102 -2.39 0.63 -15.44
C VAL A 102 -2.47 -0.08 -16.80
N ARG A 103 -3.51 -0.89 -17.01
CA ARG A 103 -3.70 -1.59 -18.28
C ARG A 103 -3.81 -0.60 -19.46
N PRO A 104 -3.33 -0.94 -20.68
CA PRO A 104 -2.79 -2.24 -21.08
C PRO A 104 -1.29 -2.42 -20.80
N HIS A 105 -0.66 -1.51 -20.11
CA HIS A 105 0.79 -1.46 -19.95
C HIS A 105 1.23 -2.19 -18.67
N VAL A 106 2.01 -3.25 -18.84
CA VAL A 106 2.77 -3.89 -17.76
C VAL A 106 4.24 -3.78 -18.16
N ASP A 107 4.90 -2.75 -17.65
CA ASP A 107 6.33 -2.58 -17.82
C ASP A 107 7.02 -3.19 -16.59
N LEU A 108 7.52 -4.42 -16.74
CA LEU A 108 8.24 -5.09 -15.65
C LEU A 108 9.65 -4.48 -15.51
N ASP A 109 9.90 -3.87 -14.38
CA ASP A 109 11.22 -3.39 -13.99
C ASP A 109 11.98 -4.55 -13.34
N GLU A 110 13.13 -4.94 -13.90
CA GLU A 110 13.95 -6.06 -13.41
C GLU A 110 14.48 -5.86 -11.98
N ARG A 111 14.43 -4.63 -11.46
CA ARG A 111 14.79 -4.31 -10.09
C ARG A 111 13.72 -4.78 -9.08
N PHE A 112 12.51 -5.10 -9.54
CA PHE A 112 11.34 -5.42 -8.71
C PHE A 112 11.00 -6.90 -8.78
N GLU A 113 10.28 -7.39 -7.78
CA GLU A 113 9.71 -8.73 -7.84
C GLU A 113 8.68 -8.82 -8.98
N PRO A 114 8.59 -9.95 -9.69
CA PRO A 114 7.61 -10.13 -10.76
C PRO A 114 6.20 -10.36 -10.22
N VAL A 115 5.74 -9.41 -9.41
CA VAL A 115 4.38 -9.33 -8.85
C VAL A 115 3.75 -8.05 -9.36
N VAL A 116 2.51 -8.12 -9.82
CA VAL A 116 1.77 -6.99 -10.38
C VAL A 116 0.43 -6.86 -9.67
N ALA A 117 0.15 -5.65 -9.19
CA ALA A 117 -1.18 -5.23 -8.77
C ALA A 117 -1.74 -4.22 -9.79
N TRP A 118 -2.99 -4.39 -10.19
CA TRP A 118 -3.64 -3.47 -11.12
C TRP A 118 -4.15 -2.22 -10.38
N HIS A 119 -3.86 -1.05 -10.95
CA HIS A 119 -4.44 0.22 -10.50
C HIS A 119 -5.84 0.39 -11.10
N ASN A 120 -6.86 0.53 -10.25
CA ASN A 120 -8.26 0.72 -10.64
C ASN A 120 -8.72 -0.21 -11.78
N PRO A 121 -8.60 -1.54 -11.64
CA PRO A 121 -8.93 -2.46 -12.72
C PRO A 121 -10.44 -2.57 -12.95
N ASP A 122 -10.83 -2.73 -14.22
CA ASP A 122 -12.16 -3.24 -14.53
C ASP A 122 -12.28 -4.71 -14.14
N SER A 123 -13.50 -5.15 -13.82
CA SER A 123 -13.78 -6.53 -13.40
C SER A 123 -13.35 -7.58 -14.42
N ASP A 124 -13.36 -7.22 -15.69
CA ASP A 124 -13.14 -8.14 -16.82
C ASP A 124 -11.71 -8.70 -16.87
N TYR A 125 -10.74 -7.97 -16.37
CA TYR A 125 -9.33 -8.39 -16.38
C TYR A 125 -8.66 -8.46 -15.01
N LEU A 126 -9.38 -8.12 -13.94
CA LEU A 126 -8.86 -8.09 -12.58
C LEU A 126 -8.06 -9.35 -12.22
N MET A 127 -8.59 -10.52 -12.59
CA MET A 127 -8.03 -11.82 -12.22
C MET A 127 -7.30 -12.52 -13.36
N GLU A 128 -7.15 -11.87 -14.53
CA GLU A 128 -6.44 -12.49 -15.67
C GLU A 128 -4.97 -12.78 -15.34
N PRO A 129 -4.43 -13.90 -15.82
CA PRO A 129 -3.00 -14.17 -15.71
C PRO A 129 -2.17 -13.07 -16.39
N ILE A 130 -1.02 -12.76 -15.80
CA ILE A 130 -0.05 -11.82 -16.36
C ILE A 130 1.18 -12.61 -16.81
N GLU A 131 1.56 -12.45 -18.07
CA GLU A 131 2.74 -13.13 -18.60
C GLU A 131 4.02 -12.68 -17.87
N GLY A 132 4.77 -13.63 -17.35
CA GLY A 132 6.02 -13.39 -16.64
C GLY A 132 5.89 -12.83 -15.24
N ALA A 133 4.66 -12.71 -14.70
CA ALA A 133 4.47 -12.18 -13.34
C ALA A 133 3.28 -12.82 -12.61
N THR A 134 3.30 -12.70 -11.30
CA THR A 134 2.18 -13.04 -10.42
C THR A 134 1.17 -11.89 -10.40
N ASN A 135 -0.08 -12.14 -10.76
CA ASN A 135 -1.16 -11.19 -10.54
C ASN A 135 -1.59 -11.22 -9.06
N ALA A 136 -1.29 -10.16 -8.31
CA ALA A 136 -1.64 -10.06 -6.89
C ALA A 136 -3.17 -10.04 -6.62
N MET A 137 -3.98 -9.81 -7.66
CA MET A 137 -5.44 -9.90 -7.64
C MET A 137 -5.97 -11.18 -8.28
N GLY A 138 -5.09 -12.10 -8.68
CA GLY A 138 -5.44 -13.42 -9.18
C GLY A 138 -5.60 -14.44 -8.04
N ALA A 139 -6.19 -15.61 -8.37
CA ALA A 139 -6.19 -16.73 -7.45
C ALA A 139 -4.75 -17.25 -7.25
N PRO A 140 -4.36 -17.66 -6.04
CA PRO A 140 -5.18 -17.78 -4.83
C PRO A 140 -5.15 -16.56 -3.89
N TRP A 141 -4.47 -15.47 -4.26
CA TRP A 141 -4.22 -14.32 -3.36
C TRP A 141 -5.41 -13.37 -3.23
N TYR A 142 -6.32 -13.39 -4.18
CA TYR A 142 -7.56 -12.63 -4.12
C TYR A 142 -8.74 -13.56 -3.97
N ASP A 143 -9.21 -13.67 -2.76
CA ASP A 143 -10.42 -14.39 -2.41
C ASP A 143 -11.24 -13.54 -1.44
N PRO A 144 -12.50 -13.26 -1.79
CA PRO A 144 -13.43 -12.68 -0.85
C PRO A 144 -13.48 -13.50 0.41
N PRO A 145 -13.80 -13.48 1.37
CA PRO A 145 -13.69 -13.13 2.72
C PRO A 145 -12.26 -12.80 3.22
N HIS A 146 -11.25 -13.16 2.48
CA HIS A 146 -9.84 -13.03 2.87
C HIS A 146 -9.16 -11.73 2.36
N PHE A 147 -9.91 -10.85 1.69
CA PHE A 147 -9.37 -9.58 1.18
C PHE A 147 -10.04 -8.38 1.84
N ARG A 148 -9.23 -7.42 2.26
CA ARG A 148 -9.67 -6.12 2.76
C ARG A 148 -8.86 -5.01 2.14
N SER A 149 -9.53 -3.91 1.81
CA SER A 149 -8.92 -2.70 1.27
C SER A 149 -9.40 -1.47 2.03
N ASP A 150 -8.52 -0.51 2.22
CA ASP A 150 -8.77 0.80 2.81
C ASP A 150 -9.25 1.85 1.79
N SER A 151 -9.51 1.45 0.56
CA SER A 151 -9.85 2.35 -0.55
C SER A 151 -10.93 3.36 -0.18
N ASN A 152 -10.71 4.62 -0.54
CA ASN A 152 -11.61 5.75 -0.29
C ASN A 152 -11.94 5.99 1.20
N HIS A 153 -10.98 5.80 2.10
CA HIS A 153 -11.18 5.95 3.55
C HIS A 153 -12.25 5.01 4.13
N ASN A 154 -12.47 3.89 3.49
CA ASN A 154 -13.41 2.89 3.95
C ASN A 154 -12.79 1.51 3.82
N TRP A 155 -12.87 0.74 4.88
CA TRP A 155 -12.62 -0.68 4.75
C TRP A 155 -13.68 -1.28 3.83
N SER A 156 -13.23 -1.87 2.76
CA SER A 156 -14.13 -2.44 1.77
C SER A 156 -13.66 -3.82 1.35
N HIS A 157 -14.67 -4.59 0.98
CA HIS A 157 -14.51 -5.87 0.34
C HIS A 157 -15.46 -5.90 -0.86
N ARG A 158 -14.91 -6.03 -2.08
CA ARG A 158 -15.69 -6.02 -3.33
C ARG A 158 -16.69 -4.85 -3.41
N GLY A 159 -16.26 -3.64 -3.03
CA GLY A 159 -17.13 -2.45 -3.08
C GLY A 159 -18.24 -2.42 -2.02
N ARG A 160 -18.22 -3.33 -1.05
CA ARG A 160 -19.12 -3.28 0.11
C ARG A 160 -18.34 -2.73 1.31
N HIS A 161 -18.98 -1.85 2.06
CA HIS A 161 -18.43 -1.36 3.33
C HIS A 161 -18.22 -2.53 4.29
N ASP A 162 -17.06 -2.56 4.90
CA ASP A 162 -16.68 -3.52 5.91
C ASP A 162 -16.18 -2.82 7.18
N THR A 163 -16.03 -3.57 8.22
CA THR A 163 -15.47 -3.07 9.48
C THR A 163 -13.94 -3.08 9.44
N CYS A 164 -13.32 -2.20 10.23
CA CYS A 164 -11.89 -2.24 10.46
C CYS A 164 -11.46 -3.65 10.90
N PRO A 165 -10.46 -4.27 10.28
CA PRO A 165 -10.05 -5.65 10.58
C PRO A 165 -9.36 -5.82 11.95
N HIS A 166 -9.12 -4.72 12.69
CA HIS A 166 -8.37 -4.71 13.95
C HIS A 166 -8.85 -5.79 14.94
N ALA A 167 -10.15 -5.82 15.24
CA ALA A 167 -10.70 -6.77 16.22
C ALA A 167 -10.58 -8.23 15.75
N ALA A 168 -10.87 -8.48 14.47
CA ALA A 168 -10.75 -9.82 13.89
C ALA A 168 -9.30 -10.30 13.82
N LEU A 169 -8.36 -9.40 13.51
CA LEU A 169 -6.92 -9.68 13.55
C LEU A 169 -6.49 -10.02 14.99
N ALA A 170 -6.84 -9.20 15.97
CA ALA A 170 -6.47 -9.44 17.36
C ALA A 170 -7.02 -10.76 17.91
N ALA A 171 -8.19 -11.19 17.46
CA ALA A 171 -8.82 -12.44 17.88
C ALA A 171 -8.33 -13.67 17.09
N GLY A 172 -7.55 -13.49 16.01
CA GLY A 172 -7.14 -14.60 15.14
C GLY A 172 -8.32 -15.27 14.42
N GLU A 173 -9.38 -14.51 14.12
CA GLU A 173 -10.64 -15.06 13.59
C GLU A 173 -10.59 -15.34 12.08
N LEU A 174 -9.67 -14.69 11.37
CA LEU A 174 -9.53 -14.85 9.93
C LEU A 174 -8.56 -16.00 9.63
N GLU A 175 -8.97 -16.91 8.78
CA GLU A 175 -8.11 -18.04 8.40
C GLU A 175 -6.78 -17.55 7.81
N TRP A 176 -6.85 -16.59 6.90
CA TRP A 176 -5.73 -15.78 6.39
C TRP A 176 -6.29 -14.43 5.91
N LEU A 177 -5.43 -13.47 5.64
CA LEU A 177 -5.88 -12.17 5.15
C LEU A 177 -4.90 -11.59 4.13
N HIS A 178 -5.43 -11.02 3.04
CA HIS A 178 -4.74 -10.10 2.14
C HIS A 178 -5.24 -8.69 2.41
N LEU A 179 -4.36 -7.88 2.96
CA LEU A 179 -4.64 -6.49 3.34
C LEU A 179 -4.04 -5.54 2.29
N LEU A 180 -4.88 -4.81 1.60
CA LEU A 180 -4.49 -3.74 0.68
C LEU A 180 -4.54 -2.39 1.40
N ILE A 181 -3.43 -1.67 1.34
CA ILE A 181 -3.20 -0.38 1.99
C ILE A 181 -2.74 0.63 0.95
N HIS A 182 -3.32 1.84 0.98
CA HIS A 182 -2.85 2.99 0.23
C HIS A 182 -2.12 3.93 1.19
N PRO A 183 -0.79 4.07 1.11
CA PRO A 183 0.03 4.76 2.12
C PRO A 183 -0.41 6.19 2.41
N GLU A 184 -0.88 6.92 1.40
CA GLU A 184 -1.35 8.30 1.55
C GLU A 184 -2.53 8.43 2.51
N ILE A 185 -3.41 7.43 2.58
CA ILE A 185 -4.57 7.44 3.48
C ILE A 185 -4.13 7.44 4.95
N TRP A 186 -2.98 6.84 5.26
CA TRP A 186 -2.47 6.70 6.62
C TRP A 186 -1.44 7.76 7.00
N ALA A 187 -0.70 8.27 6.00
CA ALA A 187 0.42 9.17 6.21
C ALA A 187 0.01 10.65 6.25
N TYR A 188 -1.10 11.02 5.62
CA TYR A 188 -1.61 12.39 5.62
C TYR A 188 -2.86 12.51 6.50
N PRO A 189 -3.02 13.65 7.23
CA PRO A 189 -4.17 13.83 8.11
C PRO A 189 -5.46 14.09 7.31
N GLY A 190 -6.58 13.58 7.82
CA GLY A 190 -7.92 13.82 7.28
C GLY A 190 -8.93 12.86 7.88
N GLU A 191 -10.16 13.29 8.06
CA GLU A 191 -11.28 12.43 8.45
C GLU A 191 -12.02 11.87 7.22
N THR A 192 -11.79 12.48 6.06
CA THR A 192 -12.35 12.11 4.77
C THR A 192 -11.27 11.99 3.71
N MET A 193 -11.55 11.23 2.64
CA MET A 193 -10.62 11.13 1.50
C MET A 193 -10.27 12.49 0.91
N ARG A 194 -11.22 13.42 0.84
CA ARG A 194 -10.99 14.79 0.37
C ARG A 194 -9.95 15.52 1.22
N GLU A 195 -10.12 15.52 2.54
CA GLU A 195 -9.20 16.21 3.47
C GLU A 195 -7.80 15.61 3.40
N THR A 196 -7.71 14.28 3.32
CA THR A 196 -6.42 13.59 3.17
C THR A 196 -5.74 13.96 1.85
N MET A 197 -6.49 14.04 0.74
CA MET A 197 -5.93 14.45 -0.55
C MET A 197 -5.52 15.93 -0.56
N GLU A 198 -6.28 16.81 0.08
CA GLU A 198 -5.91 18.21 0.25
C GLU A 198 -4.61 18.32 1.06
N ALA A 199 -4.48 17.61 2.16
CA ALA A 199 -3.26 17.57 2.97
C ALA A 199 -2.04 17.03 2.19
N PHE A 200 -2.22 15.99 1.37
CA PHE A 200 -1.18 15.50 0.46
C PHE A 200 -0.75 16.57 -0.53
N LEU A 201 -1.71 17.20 -1.23
CA LEU A 201 -1.41 18.23 -2.25
C LEU A 201 -0.70 19.45 -1.65
N ASP A 202 -1.06 19.85 -0.44
CA ASP A 202 -0.39 20.95 0.28
C ASP A 202 1.06 20.58 0.63
N ALA A 203 1.30 19.33 1.08
CA ALA A 203 2.63 18.83 1.38
C ALA A 203 3.50 18.70 0.11
N ASP A 204 2.96 18.15 -0.99
CA ASP A 204 3.64 18.05 -2.28
C ASP A 204 4.00 19.44 -2.83
N ARG A 205 3.06 20.38 -2.77
CA ARG A 205 3.31 21.77 -3.16
C ARG A 205 4.43 22.41 -2.33
N ALA A 206 4.42 22.21 -1.02
CA ALA A 206 5.45 22.77 -0.13
C ALA A 206 6.83 22.20 -0.48
N SER A 207 6.94 20.89 -0.69
CA SER A 207 8.18 20.22 -1.11
C SER A 207 8.71 20.77 -2.44
N ARG A 208 7.84 20.91 -3.45
CA ARG A 208 8.23 21.45 -4.75
C ARG A 208 8.71 22.91 -4.66
N LEU A 209 8.08 23.72 -3.81
CA LEU A 209 8.54 25.09 -3.56
C LEU A 209 9.92 25.14 -2.88
N GLU A 210 10.23 24.19 -2.01
CA GLU A 210 11.55 24.07 -1.40
C GLU A 210 12.61 23.69 -2.45
N HIS A 211 12.33 22.75 -3.34
CA HIS A 211 13.23 22.41 -4.45
C HIS A 211 13.49 23.62 -5.37
N LEU A 212 12.43 24.37 -5.75
CA LEU A 212 12.60 25.58 -6.57
C LEU A 212 13.49 26.62 -5.89
N ARG A 213 13.36 26.80 -4.57
CA ARG A 213 14.24 27.70 -3.80
C ARG A 213 15.69 27.19 -3.75
N ALA A 214 15.87 25.89 -3.58
CA ALA A 214 17.21 25.25 -3.63
C ALA A 214 17.89 25.47 -4.99
N ASP A 215 17.12 25.44 -6.08
CA ASP A 215 17.56 25.72 -7.44
C ASP A 215 17.73 27.22 -7.72
N ARG A 216 17.58 28.08 -6.69
CA ARG A 216 17.72 29.55 -6.77
C ARG A 216 16.71 30.22 -7.71
N ILE A 217 15.54 29.62 -7.88
CA ILE A 217 14.43 30.25 -8.62
C ILE A 217 13.79 31.31 -7.72
N ASP A 218 13.71 32.56 -8.21
CA ASP A 218 13.03 33.64 -7.54
C ASP A 218 11.51 33.40 -7.55
N LEU A 219 10.93 33.30 -6.35
CA LEU A 219 9.50 33.06 -6.15
C LEU A 219 8.78 34.31 -5.59
N ALA A 220 9.41 35.50 -5.68
CA ALA A 220 8.83 36.76 -5.21
C ALA A 220 7.71 37.26 -6.13
#